data_bf2917f3f08e92848db9471f0e151abe
#
_entry.id   bf2917f3f08e92848db9471f0e151abe
#
_cell.length_a   1.000
_cell.length_b   1.000
_cell.length_c   1.000
_cell.angle_alpha   90.00
_cell.angle_beta   90.00
_cell.angle_gamma   90.00
#
_symmetry.space_group_name_H-M   'P 1'
#
loop_
_entity.id
_entity.type
_entity.pdbx_description
1 polymer ?
#
loop_
_entity_poly.entity_id
_entity_poly.type
_entity_poly.pdbx_seq_one_letter_code
_entity_poly.pdbx_strand_id
1 'polypeptide(L)'
;MRQVKAALPALRSSQGRIIFTSSGAAVNTYSTWGAYGASKAVLNRLALTLSVEEPDVTTISIRPGAVDTEMQRELREVHHNTMDTRDAEKFAGLKASGGLLKPEQPGHVMARLALDAPKELSGRFLR
;
A
#
# COMPACT_ATOMS: atom_id res chain seq x y z
N MET A 1 11.48 1.11 9.03
CA MET A 1 12.20 2.33 9.47
C MET A 1 13.71 2.29 9.21
N ARG A 2 14.45 1.22 9.54
CA ARG A 2 15.91 1.14 9.29
C ARG A 2 16.28 1.39 7.82
N GLN A 3 15.56 0.79 6.89
CA GLN A 3 15.78 0.94 5.44
C GLN A 3 15.61 2.39 4.98
N VAL A 4 14.53 3.07 5.40
CA VAL A 4 14.30 4.48 5.08
C VAL A 4 15.47 5.33 5.59
N LYS A 5 15.82 5.18 6.89
CA LYS A 5 16.94 5.93 7.47
C LYS A 5 18.28 5.73 6.72
N ALA A 6 18.56 4.50 6.30
CA ALA A 6 19.79 4.20 5.56
C ALA A 6 19.80 4.80 4.14
N ALA A 7 18.62 4.91 3.50
CA ALA A 7 18.51 5.44 2.13
C ALA A 7 18.45 6.98 2.08
N LEU A 8 18.05 7.66 3.15
CA LEU A 8 17.81 9.12 3.16
C LEU A 8 18.99 9.95 2.63
N PRO A 9 20.28 9.71 3.00
CA PRO A 9 21.37 10.52 2.47
C PRO A 9 21.45 10.51 0.94
N ALA A 10 21.32 9.33 0.33
CA ALA A 10 21.31 9.18 -1.12
C ALA A 10 20.05 9.77 -1.76
N LEU A 11 18.89 9.57 -1.12
CA LEU A 11 17.62 10.10 -1.61
C LEU A 11 17.58 11.64 -1.58
N ARG A 12 18.14 12.27 -0.56
CA ARG A 12 18.28 13.73 -0.51
C ARG A 12 19.14 14.25 -1.66
N SER A 13 20.31 13.63 -1.89
CA SER A 13 21.22 14.02 -2.97
C SER A 13 20.64 13.86 -4.37
N SER A 14 19.80 12.84 -4.57
CA SER A 14 19.19 12.53 -5.87
C SER A 14 17.77 13.10 -6.05
N GLN A 15 17.27 13.83 -5.07
CA GLN A 15 15.85 14.21 -5.00
C GLN A 15 14.91 13.00 -5.25
N GLY A 16 15.26 11.90 -4.59
CA GLY A 16 14.67 10.59 -4.83
C GLY A 16 13.25 10.45 -4.29
N ARG A 17 12.72 9.24 -4.43
CA ARG A 17 11.32 8.93 -4.10
C ARG A 17 11.22 7.72 -3.20
N ILE A 18 10.23 7.71 -2.30
CA ILE A 18 9.87 6.58 -1.46
C ILE A 18 8.39 6.25 -1.72
N ILE A 19 8.12 5.05 -2.20
CA ILE A 19 6.77 4.56 -2.41
C ILE A 19 6.46 3.49 -1.37
N PHE A 20 5.57 3.80 -0.43
CA PHE A 20 5.10 2.86 0.59
C PHE A 20 3.91 2.07 0.07
N THR A 21 4.02 0.75 0.00
CA THR A 21 2.89 -0.13 -0.33
C THR A 21 1.96 -0.26 0.86
N SER A 22 0.93 0.58 0.88
CA SER A 22 -0.12 0.61 1.88
C SER A 22 -1.30 -0.32 1.48
N SER A 23 -2.44 -0.13 2.08
CA SER A 23 -3.66 -0.93 1.85
C SER A 23 -4.92 -0.11 2.09
N GLY A 24 -6.03 -0.55 1.53
CA GLY A 24 -7.35 -0.07 1.92
C GLY A 24 -7.66 -0.30 3.41
N ALA A 25 -7.06 -1.33 4.02
CA ALA A 25 -7.19 -1.60 5.44
C ALA A 25 -6.54 -0.54 6.35
N ALA A 26 -5.70 0.33 5.81
CA ALA A 26 -5.16 1.48 6.54
C ALA A 26 -6.22 2.52 6.91
N VAL A 27 -7.35 2.54 6.21
CA VAL A 27 -8.42 3.55 6.34
C VAL A 27 -9.83 2.94 6.42
N ASN A 28 -9.96 1.63 6.15
CA ASN A 28 -11.21 0.89 6.29
C ASN A 28 -11.04 -0.21 7.33
N THR A 29 -12.15 -0.58 7.96
CA THR A 29 -12.18 -1.65 8.97
C THR A 29 -12.62 -2.96 8.33
N TYR A 30 -11.90 -4.02 8.63
CA TYR A 30 -12.25 -5.41 8.31
C TYR A 30 -12.13 -6.25 9.58
N SER A 31 -13.00 -7.25 9.73
CA SER A 31 -12.94 -8.17 10.87
C SER A 31 -11.58 -8.88 10.89
N THR A 32 -11.03 -9.11 12.07
CA THR A 32 -9.73 -9.77 12.31
C THR A 32 -8.47 -9.05 11.79
N TRP A 33 -8.60 -7.94 11.01
CA TRP A 33 -7.49 -7.25 10.38
C TRP A 33 -6.92 -6.06 11.16
N GLY A 34 -7.20 -5.97 12.47
CA GLY A 34 -6.75 -4.84 13.29
C GLY A 34 -5.24 -4.61 13.23
N ALA A 35 -4.44 -5.65 13.45
CA ALA A 35 -2.97 -5.55 13.41
C ALA A 35 -2.46 -5.21 12.00
N TYR A 36 -3.00 -5.84 10.97
CA TYR A 36 -2.65 -5.55 9.57
C TYR A 36 -3.02 -4.11 9.20
N GLY A 37 -4.25 -3.68 9.48
CA GLY A 37 -4.71 -2.32 9.23
C GLY A 37 -3.84 -1.28 9.93
N ALA A 38 -3.53 -1.49 11.21
CA ALA A 38 -2.63 -0.62 11.97
C ALA A 38 -1.23 -0.53 11.33
N SER A 39 -0.66 -1.67 10.92
CA SER A 39 0.65 -1.70 10.24
C SER A 39 0.66 -0.87 8.95
N LYS A 40 -0.43 -0.92 8.18
CA LYS A 40 -0.58 -0.15 6.94
C LYS A 40 -0.89 1.33 7.19
N ALA A 41 -1.63 1.65 8.25
CA ALA A 41 -1.85 3.04 8.67
C ALA A 41 -0.55 3.74 9.08
N VAL A 42 0.39 3.02 9.68
CA VAL A 42 1.74 3.53 9.98
C VAL A 42 2.45 4.00 8.70
N LEU A 43 2.32 3.27 7.58
CA LEU A 43 2.95 3.66 6.31
C LEU A 43 2.36 4.96 5.75
N ASN A 44 1.04 5.16 5.87
CA ASN A 44 0.40 6.42 5.48
C ASN A 44 0.91 7.58 6.34
N ARG A 45 1.02 7.36 7.66
CA ARG A 45 1.54 8.39 8.57
C ARG A 45 2.99 8.71 8.27
N LEU A 46 3.83 7.69 7.98
CA LEU A 46 5.23 7.89 7.62
C LEU A 46 5.39 8.70 6.34
N ALA A 47 4.62 8.39 5.29
CA ALA A 47 4.66 9.18 4.06
C ALA A 47 4.34 10.65 4.32
N LEU A 48 3.30 10.90 5.11
CA LEU A 48 2.89 12.26 5.48
C LEU A 48 3.94 12.96 6.35
N THR A 49 4.53 12.28 7.32
CA THR A 49 5.58 12.87 8.20
C THR A 49 6.83 13.19 7.40
N LEU A 50 7.31 12.23 6.60
CA LEU A 50 8.52 12.43 5.79
C LEU A 50 8.34 13.50 4.72
N SER A 51 7.14 13.74 4.21
CA SER A 51 6.91 14.83 3.24
C SER A 51 7.17 16.22 3.83
N VAL A 52 7.11 16.35 5.16
CA VAL A 52 7.40 17.59 5.89
C VAL A 52 8.86 17.63 6.35
N GLU A 53 9.36 16.51 6.89
CA GLU A 53 10.72 16.43 7.44
C GLU A 53 11.81 16.36 6.37
N GLU A 54 11.48 15.86 5.18
CA GLU A 54 12.41 15.60 4.07
C GLU A 54 11.93 16.29 2.78
N PRO A 55 12.03 17.61 2.70
CA PRO A 55 11.46 18.38 1.58
C PRO A 55 12.12 18.08 0.23
N ASP A 56 13.30 17.47 0.22
CA ASP A 56 14.01 17.07 -1.00
C ASP A 56 13.66 15.65 -1.47
N VAL A 57 12.85 14.90 -0.68
CA VAL A 57 12.46 13.53 -0.98
C VAL A 57 10.95 13.45 -1.18
N THR A 58 10.50 12.93 -2.31
CA THR A 58 9.06 12.70 -2.55
C THR A 58 8.62 11.40 -1.89
N THR A 59 7.68 11.46 -0.95
CA THR A 59 7.21 10.28 -0.20
C THR A 59 5.73 10.06 -0.42
N ILE A 60 5.35 8.88 -0.90
CA ILE A 60 3.97 8.54 -1.27
C ILE A 60 3.60 7.22 -0.62
N SER A 61 2.38 7.11 -0.10
CA SER A 61 1.78 5.82 0.20
C SER A 61 0.72 5.49 -0.85
N ILE A 62 0.69 4.24 -1.31
CA ILE A 62 -0.25 3.79 -2.34
C ILE A 62 -0.98 2.52 -1.92
N ARG A 63 -2.27 2.46 -2.22
CA ARG A 63 -3.10 1.27 -2.12
C ARG A 63 -3.19 0.63 -3.51
N PRO A 64 -2.57 -0.55 -3.73
CA PRO A 64 -2.56 -1.19 -5.05
C PRO A 64 -3.91 -1.77 -5.49
N GLY A 65 -4.92 -1.80 -4.61
CA GLY A 65 -6.18 -2.48 -4.87
C GLY A 65 -6.15 -3.95 -4.42
N ALA A 66 -7.15 -4.71 -4.84
CA ALA A 66 -7.19 -6.16 -4.64
C ALA A 66 -6.50 -6.83 -5.83
N VAL A 67 -5.29 -7.33 -5.61
CA VAL A 67 -4.41 -7.86 -6.65
C VAL A 67 -4.40 -9.39 -6.58
N ASP A 68 -4.49 -10.08 -7.72
CA ASP A 68 -4.47 -11.56 -7.79
C ASP A 68 -3.07 -12.07 -7.43
N THR A 69 -2.87 -12.34 -6.15
CA THR A 69 -1.61 -12.77 -5.54
C THR A 69 -1.84 -13.96 -4.62
N GLU A 70 -0.76 -14.61 -4.21
CA GLU A 70 -0.79 -15.69 -3.24
C GLU A 70 -1.50 -15.26 -1.93
N MET A 71 -1.25 -14.07 -1.43
CA MET A 71 -1.94 -13.51 -0.25
C MET A 71 -3.48 -13.50 -0.44
N GLN A 72 -3.98 -13.16 -1.62
CA GLN A 72 -5.40 -13.21 -1.93
C GLN A 72 -5.94 -14.65 -2.02
N ARG A 73 -5.12 -15.59 -2.47
CA ARG A 73 -5.47 -17.02 -2.46
C ARG A 73 -5.57 -17.52 -1.02
N GLU A 74 -4.56 -17.27 -0.19
CA GLU A 74 -4.55 -17.67 1.23
C GLU A 74 -5.74 -17.09 2.00
N LEU A 75 -6.10 -15.83 1.76
CA LEU A 75 -7.29 -15.21 2.35
C LEU A 75 -8.57 -16.00 2.07
N ARG A 76 -8.75 -16.45 0.84
CA ARG A 76 -9.95 -17.18 0.44
C ARG A 76 -9.95 -18.64 0.87
N GLU A 77 -8.78 -19.30 0.85
CA GLU A 77 -8.68 -20.74 1.05
C GLU A 77 -8.37 -21.14 2.51
N VAL A 78 -7.61 -20.30 3.22
CA VAL A 78 -7.11 -20.63 4.57
C VAL A 78 -7.81 -19.77 5.65
N HIS A 79 -7.98 -18.46 5.40
CA HIS A 79 -8.38 -17.53 6.43
C HIS A 79 -9.87 -17.11 6.38
N HIS A 80 -10.62 -17.57 5.39
CA HIS A 80 -12.05 -17.21 5.24
C HIS A 80 -12.89 -17.56 6.47
N ASN A 81 -12.58 -18.65 7.17
CA ASN A 81 -13.32 -19.10 8.36
C ASN A 81 -13.11 -18.22 9.61
N THR A 82 -12.07 -17.39 9.62
CA THR A 82 -11.77 -16.47 10.73
C THR A 82 -12.33 -15.07 10.54
N MET A 83 -12.80 -14.76 9.33
CA MET A 83 -13.42 -13.48 8.99
C MET A 83 -14.93 -13.53 9.26
N ASP A 84 -15.58 -12.38 9.44
CA ASP A 84 -17.03 -12.37 9.37
C ASP A 84 -17.52 -12.68 7.93
N THR A 85 -18.75 -13.18 7.85
CA THR A 85 -19.37 -13.65 6.58
C THR A 85 -19.34 -12.58 5.50
N ARG A 86 -19.60 -11.33 5.84
CA ARG A 86 -19.64 -10.20 4.91
C ARG A 86 -18.28 -9.93 4.27
N ASP A 87 -17.20 -9.95 5.08
CA ASP A 87 -15.85 -9.73 4.58
C ASP A 87 -15.38 -10.93 3.76
N ALA A 88 -15.68 -12.17 4.19
CA ALA A 88 -15.35 -13.39 3.44
C ALA A 88 -16.04 -13.42 2.07
N GLU A 89 -17.34 -13.14 2.02
CA GLU A 89 -18.10 -13.03 0.77
C GLU A 89 -17.57 -11.97 -0.18
N LYS A 90 -17.15 -10.81 0.35
CA LYS A 90 -16.54 -9.74 -0.43
C LYS A 90 -15.29 -10.20 -1.15
N PHE A 91 -14.36 -10.87 -0.45
CA PHE A 91 -13.13 -11.35 -1.06
C PHE A 91 -13.35 -12.54 -2.02
N ALA A 92 -14.28 -13.42 -1.72
CA ALA A 92 -14.70 -14.49 -2.64
C ALA A 92 -15.32 -13.90 -3.92
N GLY A 93 -16.21 -12.93 -3.78
CA GLY A 93 -16.87 -12.25 -4.89
C GLY A 93 -15.91 -11.52 -5.83
N LEU A 94 -14.83 -10.94 -5.33
CA LEU A 94 -13.81 -10.31 -6.16
C LEU A 94 -13.14 -11.28 -7.16
N LYS A 95 -12.90 -12.52 -6.75
CA LYS A 95 -12.35 -13.55 -7.66
C LYS A 95 -13.40 -14.01 -8.67
N ALA A 96 -14.62 -14.29 -8.21
CA ALA A 96 -15.71 -14.79 -9.06
C ALA A 96 -16.12 -13.77 -10.15
N SER A 97 -16.10 -12.48 -9.83
CA SER A 97 -16.46 -11.39 -10.76
C SER A 97 -15.30 -10.93 -11.66
N GLY A 98 -14.09 -11.49 -11.52
CA GLY A 98 -12.91 -10.98 -12.22
C GLY A 98 -12.44 -9.59 -11.72
N GLY A 99 -12.86 -9.20 -10.51
CA GLY A 99 -12.54 -7.89 -9.92
C GLY A 99 -11.13 -7.77 -9.32
N LEU A 100 -10.33 -8.86 -9.39
CA LEU A 100 -8.92 -8.81 -8.99
C LEU A 100 -8.07 -8.20 -10.10
N LEU A 101 -7.20 -7.28 -9.72
CA LEU A 101 -6.21 -6.71 -10.63
C LEU A 101 -5.09 -7.71 -10.91
N LYS A 102 -4.58 -7.71 -12.15
CA LYS A 102 -3.33 -8.41 -12.45
C LYS A 102 -2.15 -7.72 -11.76
N PRO A 103 -1.13 -8.44 -11.27
CA PRO A 103 0.00 -7.83 -10.56
C PRO A 103 0.72 -6.73 -11.33
N GLU A 104 0.78 -6.84 -12.66
CA GLU A 104 1.42 -5.86 -13.53
C GLU A 104 0.74 -4.49 -13.50
N GLN A 105 -0.59 -4.44 -13.30
CA GLN A 105 -1.35 -3.20 -13.32
C GLN A 105 -0.90 -2.23 -12.20
N PRO A 106 -0.99 -2.59 -10.90
CA PRO A 106 -0.44 -1.74 -9.86
C PRO A 106 1.09 -1.67 -9.89
N GLY A 107 1.77 -2.72 -10.35
CA GLY A 107 3.22 -2.77 -10.48
C GLY A 107 3.75 -1.67 -11.40
N HIS A 108 3.18 -1.50 -12.58
CA HIS A 108 3.56 -0.43 -13.52
C HIS A 108 3.30 0.96 -12.95
N VAL A 109 2.17 1.17 -12.26
CA VAL A 109 1.88 2.46 -11.60
C VAL A 109 2.92 2.77 -10.53
N MET A 110 3.25 1.79 -9.68
CA MET A 110 4.24 1.98 -8.61
C MET A 110 5.64 2.22 -9.17
N ALA A 111 6.03 1.50 -10.23
CA ALA A 111 7.30 1.72 -10.92
C ALA A 111 7.37 3.13 -11.53
N ARG A 112 6.31 3.58 -12.19
CA ARG A 112 6.24 4.93 -12.73
C ARG A 112 6.35 6.00 -11.64
N LEU A 113 5.65 5.83 -10.53
CA LEU A 113 5.76 6.74 -9.38
C LEU A 113 7.17 6.76 -8.77
N ALA A 114 7.83 5.61 -8.69
CA ALA A 114 9.20 5.53 -8.18
C ALA A 114 10.21 6.26 -9.08
N LEU A 115 9.98 6.26 -10.40
CA LEU A 115 10.85 6.92 -11.37
C LEU A 115 10.54 8.41 -11.50
N ASP A 116 9.28 8.81 -11.49
CA ASP A 116 8.85 10.13 -11.97
C ASP A 116 7.63 10.71 -11.23
N ALA A 117 7.44 10.39 -9.95
CA ALA A 117 6.38 11.03 -9.20
C ALA A 117 6.66 12.53 -9.02
N PRO A 118 5.69 13.41 -9.35
CA PRO A 118 5.82 14.83 -9.09
C PRO A 118 5.80 15.12 -7.59
N LYS A 119 6.51 16.17 -7.16
CA LYS A 119 6.70 16.55 -5.76
C LYS A 119 5.38 16.88 -5.04
N GLU A 120 4.40 17.36 -5.77
CA GLU A 120 3.05 17.71 -5.27
C GLU A 120 2.28 16.50 -4.74
N LEU A 121 2.72 15.29 -5.08
CA LEU A 121 2.17 14.04 -4.53
C LEU A 121 2.81 13.64 -3.19
N SER A 122 3.84 14.35 -2.74
CA SER A 122 4.50 14.02 -1.47
C SER A 122 3.51 14.12 -0.30
N GLY A 123 3.52 13.12 0.56
CA GLY A 123 2.59 12.98 1.68
C GLY A 123 1.21 12.39 1.31
N ARG A 124 0.91 12.19 0.03
CA ARG A 124 -0.42 11.71 -0.40
C ARG A 124 -0.57 10.20 -0.21
N PHE A 125 -1.81 9.80 0.10
CA PHE A 125 -2.26 8.41 0.03
C PHE A 125 -3.07 8.21 -1.26
N LEU A 126 -2.47 7.51 -2.21
CA LEU A 126 -3.06 7.26 -3.53
C LEU A 126 -3.91 5.97 -3.54
N ARG A 127 -4.95 5.98 -4.39
CA ARG A 127 -5.90 4.87 -4.53
C ARG A 127 -5.99 4.45 -5.99
#